data_8a6310f073886a347afb1bfeb3422f6b
#
_entry.id   8a6310f073886a347afb1bfeb3422f6b
#
_cell.length_a   1.000
_cell.length_b   1.000
_cell.length_c   1.000
_cell.angle_alpha   90.00
_cell.angle_beta   90.00
_cell.angle_gamma   90.00
#
_symmetry.space_group_name_H-M   'P 1'
#
loop_
_entity.id
_entity.type
_entity.pdbx_description
1 polymer ?
#
loop_
_entity_poly.entity_id
_entity_poly.type
_entity_poly.pdbx_seq_one_letter_code
_entity_poly.pdbx_strand_id
1 'polypeptide(L)'
;LEVRDQEKIIVIDFGGQYNQLVARRVREANVYCEIYSYKTPLEKIREMAPKGIILTGGPASCYEPGAATCDPDLFRMGIPVLGLCYGAQLMSYVLGGNVERAADREYGRTDITVDAPDSPIMKGVPGETVVWMSHFDYISKLAPGFSVVAHSANCPVAAAENRAEKLYAIQFHPEVLHTAEGSKMLANFVHDVCGCAGTWRMDAFAKQTIEQIRAKVGNGRVLCALSGGVDSSVAAVLLSKAVGPQLTCVFVDHGLLRKNEAEEVDAVFGPSGPYKLNFVHVDARHRFYVKLAGVSEPERKRKIIGEEFIRVFEEEAKKIGAVDFLVQGTIYPDVVESGLGGESAVIKSHHNVGGLPDFVDFKEIIEPLRNLFKDEVRKVGLELGIPEKLVFRQPFPGPGLGIRIIGDVTEEKVKIVQDADAIFREEIANAGLDREYNQYFAALSNMRSVGVMGDERTYDYAVVIRAVKTIDFMTAESAEIPYPVLQKVTSRIINEVRHVNRVMYDITSKPPGTIELE
;
A
#
# COMPACT_ATOMS: atom_id res chain seq x y z
N LEU A 1 1.83 -19.25 -0.48
CA LEU A 1 0.48 -19.72 -0.77
C LEU A 1 0.13 -19.34 -2.21
N GLU A 2 -0.33 -20.30 -2.99
CA GLU A 2 -0.65 -20.08 -4.42
C GLU A 2 -2.09 -19.60 -4.56
N VAL A 3 -2.31 -18.63 -5.44
CA VAL A 3 -3.65 -18.26 -5.92
C VAL A 3 -4.00 -19.23 -7.06
N ARG A 4 -4.76 -20.27 -6.74
CA ARG A 4 -5.16 -21.31 -7.70
C ARG A 4 -6.52 -20.98 -8.31
N ASP A 5 -6.70 -21.37 -9.56
CA ASP A 5 -7.98 -21.32 -10.29
C ASP A 5 -8.65 -19.94 -10.38
N GLN A 6 -7.84 -18.86 -10.36
CA GLN A 6 -8.36 -17.50 -10.56
C GLN A 6 -8.21 -17.06 -12.02
N GLU A 7 -9.24 -16.40 -12.53
CA GLU A 7 -9.15 -15.63 -13.77
C GLU A 7 -8.13 -14.50 -13.57
N LYS A 8 -7.10 -14.46 -14.42
CA LYS A 8 -5.94 -13.59 -14.22
C LYS A 8 -5.81 -12.55 -15.32
N ILE A 9 -5.63 -11.29 -14.92
CA ILE A 9 -5.13 -10.22 -15.78
C ILE A 9 -3.66 -10.01 -15.48
N ILE A 10 -2.83 -9.85 -16.51
CA ILE A 10 -1.43 -9.48 -16.36
C ILE A 10 -1.28 -7.99 -16.66
N VAL A 11 -0.61 -7.27 -15.76
CA VAL A 11 -0.23 -5.88 -15.93
C VAL A 11 1.26 -5.84 -16.23
N ILE A 12 1.64 -5.35 -17.42
CA ILE A 12 3.05 -5.21 -17.83
C ILE A 12 3.52 -3.80 -17.50
N ASP A 13 4.51 -3.73 -16.64
CA ASP A 13 5.11 -2.49 -16.14
C ASP A 13 6.26 -2.03 -17.04
N PHE A 14 6.12 -0.83 -17.59
CA PHE A 14 7.14 -0.13 -18.38
C PHE A 14 7.90 0.95 -17.58
N GLY A 15 7.80 0.94 -16.25
CA GLY A 15 8.47 1.90 -15.38
C GLY A 15 7.65 3.17 -15.10
N GLY A 16 6.35 3.14 -15.37
CA GLY A 16 5.43 4.24 -15.07
C GLY A 16 5.11 4.34 -13.58
N GLN A 17 4.67 5.51 -13.14
CA GLN A 17 4.35 5.77 -11.73
C GLN A 17 3.06 5.09 -11.23
N TYR A 18 2.14 4.72 -12.14
CA TYR A 18 0.78 4.28 -11.80
C TYR A 18 0.52 2.78 -12.00
N ASN A 19 1.56 1.96 -12.17
CA ASN A 19 1.42 0.51 -12.40
C ASN A 19 0.65 -0.20 -11.28
N GLN A 20 0.97 0.08 -10.02
CA GLN A 20 0.24 -0.47 -8.87
C GLN A 20 -1.21 0.02 -8.81
N LEU A 21 -1.46 1.25 -9.23
CA LEU A 21 -2.81 1.82 -9.25
C LEU A 21 -3.68 1.14 -10.32
N VAL A 22 -3.11 0.85 -11.51
CA VAL A 22 -3.79 0.04 -12.54
C VAL A 22 -4.19 -1.33 -11.97
N ALA A 23 -3.26 -2.02 -11.31
CA ALA A 23 -3.54 -3.32 -10.71
C ALA A 23 -4.63 -3.23 -9.62
N ARG A 24 -4.62 -2.19 -8.78
CA ARG A 24 -5.67 -1.97 -7.78
C ARG A 24 -7.05 -1.78 -8.41
N ARG A 25 -7.15 -1.01 -9.51
CA ARG A 25 -8.43 -0.83 -10.23
C ARG A 25 -8.97 -2.13 -10.80
N VAL A 26 -8.10 -2.99 -11.34
CA VAL A 26 -8.51 -4.34 -11.77
C VAL A 26 -9.03 -5.17 -10.59
N ARG A 27 -8.36 -5.11 -9.44
CA ARG A 27 -8.80 -5.80 -8.21
C ARG A 27 -10.11 -5.25 -7.65
N GLU A 28 -10.34 -3.94 -7.75
CA GLU A 28 -11.61 -3.31 -7.38
C GLU A 28 -12.78 -3.79 -8.26
N ALA A 29 -12.51 -4.20 -9.50
CA ALA A 29 -13.46 -4.90 -10.36
C ALA A 29 -13.63 -6.39 -10.02
N ASN A 30 -13.12 -6.86 -8.87
CA ASN A 30 -13.14 -8.25 -8.42
C ASN A 30 -12.43 -9.24 -9.36
N VAL A 31 -11.39 -8.78 -10.06
CA VAL A 31 -10.57 -9.62 -10.95
C VAL A 31 -9.15 -9.69 -10.41
N TYR A 32 -8.60 -10.89 -10.31
CA TYR A 32 -7.22 -11.09 -9.88
C TYR A 32 -6.24 -10.58 -10.93
N CYS A 33 -5.18 -9.90 -10.50
CA CYS A 33 -4.11 -9.48 -11.42
C CYS A 33 -2.74 -9.52 -10.75
N GLU A 34 -1.71 -9.62 -11.58
CA GLU A 34 -0.32 -9.59 -11.18
C GLU A 34 0.45 -8.61 -12.06
N ILE A 35 1.47 -7.94 -11.48
CA ILE A 35 2.33 -7.01 -12.19
C ILE A 35 3.63 -7.72 -12.57
N TYR A 36 4.02 -7.61 -13.83
CA TYR A 36 5.26 -8.14 -14.36
C TYR A 36 6.05 -7.07 -15.12
N SER A 37 7.37 -7.17 -15.07
CA SER A 37 8.24 -6.29 -15.86
C SER A 37 8.05 -6.52 -17.36
N TYR A 38 8.21 -5.48 -18.17
CA TYR A 38 8.23 -5.56 -19.64
C TYR A 38 9.29 -6.53 -20.18
N LYS A 39 10.29 -6.89 -19.37
CA LYS A 39 11.33 -7.88 -19.69
C LYS A 39 10.88 -9.33 -19.54
N THR A 40 9.67 -9.56 -19.07
CA THR A 40 9.14 -10.93 -18.87
C THR A 40 9.06 -11.66 -20.22
N PRO A 41 9.65 -12.86 -20.35
CA PRO A 41 9.62 -13.63 -21.59
C PRO A 41 8.18 -13.96 -22.01
N LEU A 42 7.93 -13.94 -23.32
CA LEU A 42 6.59 -14.20 -23.88
C LEU A 42 6.08 -15.61 -23.52
N GLU A 43 6.98 -16.61 -23.48
CA GLU A 43 6.67 -17.97 -23.06
C GLU A 43 6.08 -18.02 -21.66
N LYS A 44 6.67 -17.27 -20.73
CA LYS A 44 6.16 -17.19 -19.37
C LYS A 44 4.75 -16.57 -19.32
N ILE A 45 4.50 -15.55 -20.16
CA ILE A 45 3.16 -14.95 -20.28
C ILE A 45 2.16 -15.98 -20.83
N ARG A 46 2.57 -16.80 -21.81
CA ARG A 46 1.74 -17.89 -22.36
C ARG A 46 1.42 -18.96 -21.32
N GLU A 47 2.41 -19.38 -20.54
CA GLU A 47 2.23 -20.37 -19.47
C GLU A 47 1.24 -19.89 -18.39
N MET A 48 1.25 -18.60 -18.09
CA MET A 48 0.30 -18.02 -17.14
C MET A 48 -1.13 -17.97 -17.64
N ALA A 49 -1.36 -18.15 -18.95
CA ALA A 49 -2.67 -18.18 -19.61
C ALA A 49 -3.64 -17.05 -19.16
N PRO A 50 -3.23 -15.77 -19.21
CA PRO A 50 -4.06 -14.69 -18.73
C PRO A 50 -5.29 -14.49 -19.59
N LYS A 51 -6.38 -14.01 -18.98
CA LYS A 51 -7.61 -13.60 -19.68
C LYS A 51 -7.45 -12.30 -20.46
N GLY A 52 -6.51 -11.46 -20.03
CA GLY A 52 -6.19 -10.18 -20.65
C GLY A 52 -4.85 -9.63 -20.17
N ILE A 53 -4.32 -8.68 -20.92
CA ILE A 53 -3.04 -8.02 -20.65
C ILE A 53 -3.27 -6.51 -20.67
N ILE A 54 -2.73 -5.80 -19.67
CA ILE A 54 -2.72 -4.34 -19.62
C ILE A 54 -1.27 -3.86 -19.68
N LEU A 55 -0.96 -2.99 -20.63
CA LEU A 55 0.34 -2.34 -20.78
C LEU A 55 0.26 -0.97 -20.10
N THR A 56 1.12 -0.69 -19.13
CA THR A 56 1.08 0.56 -18.37
C THR A 56 1.75 1.73 -19.07
N GLY A 57 1.70 2.90 -18.44
CA GLY A 57 2.50 4.05 -18.81
C GLY A 57 4.01 3.81 -18.61
N GLY A 58 4.83 4.67 -19.19
CA GLY A 58 6.29 4.64 -19.09
C GLY A 58 6.89 6.04 -19.15
N PRO A 59 8.15 6.23 -18.72
CA PRO A 59 8.78 7.55 -18.60
C PRO A 59 9.36 8.10 -19.90
N ALA A 60 9.52 7.28 -20.95
CA ALA A 60 10.23 7.60 -22.19
C ALA A 60 9.30 7.67 -23.41
N SER A 61 9.79 8.20 -24.54
CA SER A 61 9.13 8.06 -25.83
C SER A 61 9.38 6.67 -26.42
N CYS A 62 8.32 6.00 -26.91
CA CYS A 62 8.40 4.60 -27.36
C CYS A 62 9.29 4.39 -28.61
N TYR A 63 9.62 5.45 -29.32
CA TYR A 63 10.49 5.44 -30.53
C TYR A 63 11.95 5.80 -30.22
N GLU A 64 12.29 6.14 -28.97
CA GLU A 64 13.68 6.45 -28.60
C GLU A 64 14.55 5.19 -28.52
N PRO A 65 15.86 5.29 -28.88
CA PRO A 65 16.79 4.18 -28.73
C PRO A 65 16.90 3.74 -27.26
N GLY A 66 16.66 2.45 -27.00
CA GLY A 66 16.71 1.89 -25.64
C GLY A 66 15.43 2.07 -24.84
N ALA A 67 14.36 2.58 -25.45
CA ALA A 67 13.04 2.61 -24.81
C ALA A 67 12.56 1.21 -24.41
N ALA A 68 11.83 1.12 -23.33
CA ALA A 68 11.24 -0.14 -22.87
C ALA A 68 10.25 -0.66 -23.93
N THR A 69 10.42 -1.89 -24.37
CA THR A 69 9.58 -2.50 -25.40
C THR A 69 9.15 -3.90 -25.01
N CYS A 70 8.15 -4.43 -25.68
CA CYS A 70 7.72 -5.81 -25.56
C CYS A 70 7.87 -6.56 -26.89
N ASP A 71 7.81 -7.89 -26.81
CA ASP A 71 7.79 -8.73 -28.01
C ASP A 71 6.53 -8.44 -28.84
N PRO A 72 6.65 -8.09 -30.14
CA PRO A 72 5.51 -7.84 -31.03
C PRO A 72 4.50 -9.00 -31.11
N ASP A 73 4.93 -10.23 -30.89
CA ASP A 73 4.07 -11.40 -30.91
C ASP A 73 3.12 -11.45 -29.71
N LEU A 74 3.31 -10.62 -28.68
CA LEU A 74 2.36 -10.41 -27.60
C LEU A 74 0.98 -9.98 -28.15
N PHE A 75 0.97 -9.11 -29.16
CA PHE A 75 -0.28 -8.62 -29.77
C PHE A 75 -0.95 -9.65 -30.71
N ARG A 76 -0.29 -10.76 -31.00
CA ARG A 76 -0.78 -11.86 -31.87
C ARG A 76 -1.20 -13.11 -31.11
N MET A 77 -1.14 -13.07 -29.78
CA MET A 77 -1.49 -14.21 -28.92
C MET A 77 -2.99 -14.52 -28.89
N GLY A 78 -3.85 -13.65 -29.45
CA GLY A 78 -5.30 -13.77 -29.37
C GLY A 78 -5.87 -13.44 -27.98
N ILE A 79 -5.03 -12.96 -27.07
CA ILE A 79 -5.40 -12.49 -25.73
C ILE A 79 -5.75 -11.00 -25.85
N PRO A 80 -6.85 -10.52 -25.25
CA PRO A 80 -7.16 -9.09 -25.22
C PRO A 80 -6.04 -8.26 -24.60
N VAL A 81 -5.66 -7.15 -25.26
CA VAL A 81 -4.63 -6.22 -24.77
C VAL A 81 -5.19 -4.81 -24.68
N LEU A 82 -4.99 -4.16 -23.54
CA LEU A 82 -5.25 -2.73 -23.31
C LEU A 82 -3.94 -1.99 -23.06
N GLY A 83 -3.59 -1.07 -23.95
CA GLY A 83 -2.46 -0.14 -23.73
C GLY A 83 -2.92 1.16 -23.08
N LEU A 84 -2.22 1.61 -22.04
CA LEU A 84 -2.47 2.85 -21.34
C LEU A 84 -1.29 3.80 -21.54
N CYS A 85 -1.53 5.02 -22.00
CA CYS A 85 -0.53 6.08 -22.22
C CYS A 85 0.65 5.55 -23.06
N TYR A 86 1.82 5.34 -22.45
CA TYR A 86 2.98 4.74 -23.13
C TYR A 86 2.66 3.38 -23.77
N GLY A 87 1.92 2.51 -23.06
CA GLY A 87 1.52 1.21 -23.59
C GLY A 87 0.62 1.30 -24.83
N ALA A 88 -0.22 2.32 -24.93
CA ALA A 88 -1.03 2.61 -26.12
C ALA A 88 -0.16 3.08 -27.29
N GLN A 89 0.76 3.98 -27.01
CA GLN A 89 1.73 4.47 -28.01
C GLN A 89 2.63 3.35 -28.52
N LEU A 90 3.19 2.54 -27.62
CA LEU A 90 4.05 1.40 -27.98
C LEU A 90 3.30 0.39 -28.84
N MET A 91 2.09 0.02 -28.49
CA MET A 91 1.25 -0.88 -29.27
C MET A 91 1.00 -0.33 -30.69
N SER A 92 0.62 0.95 -30.81
CA SER A 92 0.43 1.60 -32.10
C SER A 92 1.71 1.61 -32.92
N TYR A 93 2.83 1.99 -32.32
CA TYR A 93 4.14 2.06 -32.99
C TYR A 93 4.61 0.70 -33.51
N VAL A 94 4.55 -0.33 -32.66
CA VAL A 94 4.97 -1.69 -33.01
C VAL A 94 4.12 -2.30 -34.11
N LEU A 95 2.83 -1.96 -34.17
CA LEU A 95 1.87 -2.47 -35.15
C LEU A 95 1.82 -1.63 -36.45
N GLY A 96 2.73 -0.67 -36.65
CA GLY A 96 2.89 0.09 -37.88
C GLY A 96 2.11 1.40 -37.93
N GLY A 97 1.64 1.90 -36.80
CA GLY A 97 1.19 3.27 -36.62
C GLY A 97 2.37 4.25 -36.49
N ASN A 98 2.07 5.51 -36.21
CA ASN A 98 3.09 6.53 -35.97
C ASN A 98 2.80 7.28 -34.67
N VAL A 99 3.85 7.55 -33.90
CA VAL A 99 3.84 8.31 -32.64
C VAL A 99 4.78 9.48 -32.79
N GLU A 100 4.32 10.67 -32.48
CA GLU A 100 5.05 11.92 -32.62
C GLU A 100 4.96 12.76 -31.37
N ARG A 101 5.94 13.64 -31.19
CA ARG A 101 5.94 14.62 -30.12
C ARG A 101 4.89 15.69 -30.39
N ALA A 102 4.02 15.95 -29.43
CA ALA A 102 3.01 17.00 -29.54
C ALA A 102 3.64 18.38 -29.55
N ALA A 103 3.08 19.28 -30.37
CA ALA A 103 3.46 20.71 -30.35
C ALA A 103 3.05 21.35 -29.03
N ASP A 104 1.84 21.06 -28.57
CA ASP A 104 1.30 21.48 -27.28
C ASP A 104 1.15 20.26 -26.36
N ARG A 105 1.63 20.40 -25.13
CA ARG A 105 1.56 19.34 -24.12
C ARG A 105 0.15 19.28 -23.56
N GLU A 106 -0.42 18.07 -23.47
CA GLU A 106 -1.64 17.86 -22.68
C GLU A 106 -1.28 17.34 -21.29
N TYR A 107 -1.53 18.16 -20.28
CA TYR A 107 -1.26 17.82 -18.89
C TYR A 107 -2.41 18.29 -18.00
N GLY A 108 -3.01 17.35 -17.26
CA GLY A 108 -4.09 17.66 -16.33
C GLY A 108 -5.45 17.19 -16.82
N ARG A 109 -6.49 17.84 -16.31
CA ARG A 109 -7.88 17.56 -16.65
C ARG A 109 -8.18 18.02 -18.08
N THR A 110 -8.66 17.10 -18.90
CA THR A 110 -8.97 17.31 -20.31
C THR A 110 -10.33 16.71 -20.63
N ASP A 111 -11.16 17.47 -21.37
CA ASP A 111 -12.42 16.96 -21.90
C ASP A 111 -12.17 16.12 -23.14
N ILE A 112 -12.79 14.95 -23.20
CA ILE A 112 -12.80 14.08 -24.39
C ILE A 112 -14.21 13.88 -24.90
N THR A 113 -14.31 13.71 -26.22
CA THR A 113 -15.54 13.27 -26.91
C THR A 113 -15.42 11.80 -27.29
N VAL A 114 -16.42 10.99 -26.95
CA VAL A 114 -16.50 9.60 -27.32
C VAL A 114 -17.14 9.47 -28.70
N ASP A 115 -16.33 9.07 -29.71
CA ASP A 115 -16.76 8.93 -31.11
C ASP A 115 -17.44 7.59 -31.38
N ALA A 116 -17.06 6.56 -30.64
CA ALA A 116 -17.60 5.19 -30.76
C ALA A 116 -18.26 4.73 -29.44
N PRO A 117 -19.49 5.17 -29.14
CA PRO A 117 -20.18 4.79 -27.90
C PRO A 117 -20.53 3.30 -27.82
N ASP A 118 -20.48 2.58 -28.93
CA ASP A 118 -20.66 1.13 -29.05
C ASP A 118 -19.37 0.34 -28.78
N SER A 119 -18.24 1.03 -28.54
CA SER A 119 -17.00 0.39 -28.10
C SER A 119 -17.21 -0.32 -26.77
N PRO A 120 -16.79 -1.59 -26.62
CA PRO A 120 -16.94 -2.32 -25.36
C PRO A 120 -16.34 -1.57 -24.16
N ILE A 121 -15.18 -0.93 -24.33
CA ILE A 121 -14.51 -0.20 -23.24
C ILE A 121 -15.22 1.10 -22.86
N MET A 122 -16.06 1.66 -23.74
CA MET A 122 -16.82 2.89 -23.50
C MET A 122 -18.29 2.64 -23.09
N LYS A 123 -18.67 1.40 -22.88
CA LYS A 123 -20.02 1.04 -22.46
C LYS A 123 -20.46 1.78 -21.20
N GLY A 124 -21.53 2.57 -21.31
CA GLY A 124 -22.05 3.37 -20.19
C GLY A 124 -21.20 4.58 -19.80
N VAL A 125 -20.22 4.94 -20.63
CA VAL A 125 -19.46 6.19 -20.51
C VAL A 125 -20.25 7.30 -21.24
N PRO A 126 -20.41 8.51 -20.65
CA PRO A 126 -21.03 9.64 -21.34
C PRO A 126 -20.30 10.01 -22.62
N GLY A 127 -21.03 10.57 -23.61
CA GLY A 127 -20.46 11.04 -24.89
C GLY A 127 -19.38 12.13 -24.72
N GLU A 128 -19.44 12.87 -23.63
CA GLU A 128 -18.41 13.80 -23.19
C GLU A 128 -18.03 13.48 -21.75
N THR A 129 -16.74 13.43 -21.43
CA THR A 129 -16.25 13.12 -20.10
C THR A 129 -14.86 13.72 -19.84
N VAL A 130 -14.53 13.91 -18.56
CA VAL A 130 -13.23 14.45 -18.13
C VAL A 130 -12.26 13.31 -17.85
N VAL A 131 -11.06 13.42 -18.42
CA VAL A 131 -9.97 12.48 -18.22
C VAL A 131 -8.70 13.19 -17.73
N TRP A 132 -7.75 12.41 -17.22
CA TRP A 132 -6.43 12.91 -16.85
C TRP A 132 -5.42 12.59 -17.95
N MET A 133 -4.92 13.62 -18.63
CA MET A 133 -3.84 13.50 -19.59
C MET A 133 -2.50 13.79 -18.92
N SER A 134 -1.48 13.06 -19.32
CA SER A 134 -0.08 13.27 -18.87
C SER A 134 0.86 12.72 -19.92
N HIS A 135 0.98 13.42 -21.08
CA HIS A 135 1.82 12.94 -22.17
C HIS A 135 2.47 14.07 -22.97
N PHE A 136 3.62 13.77 -23.56
CA PHE A 136 4.34 14.63 -24.51
C PHE A 136 4.18 14.13 -25.94
N ASP A 137 3.92 12.84 -26.12
CA ASP A 137 3.78 12.17 -27.40
C ASP A 137 2.33 11.75 -27.60
N TYR A 138 1.90 11.67 -28.85
CA TYR A 138 0.57 11.22 -29.24
C TYR A 138 0.62 10.32 -30.46
N ILE A 139 -0.42 9.52 -30.65
CA ILE A 139 -0.59 8.69 -31.84
C ILE A 139 -1.05 9.59 -32.99
N SER A 140 -0.12 9.93 -33.90
CA SER A 140 -0.42 10.80 -35.05
C SER A 140 -1.00 10.04 -36.24
N LYS A 141 -0.74 8.71 -36.32
CA LYS A 141 -1.31 7.81 -37.31
C LYS A 141 -1.63 6.46 -36.67
N LEU A 142 -2.87 6.03 -36.81
CA LEU A 142 -3.31 4.72 -36.34
C LEU A 142 -2.58 3.57 -37.04
N ALA A 143 -2.32 2.50 -36.29
CA ALA A 143 -1.89 1.24 -36.85
C ALA A 143 -3.00 0.63 -37.75
N PRO A 144 -2.65 -0.21 -38.76
CA PRO A 144 -3.62 -0.87 -39.59
C PRO A 144 -4.68 -1.65 -38.78
N GLY A 145 -5.96 -1.52 -39.16
CA GLY A 145 -7.07 -2.21 -38.49
C GLY A 145 -7.62 -1.50 -37.25
N PHE A 146 -6.99 -0.40 -36.80
CA PHE A 146 -7.52 0.41 -35.71
C PHE A 146 -8.48 1.49 -36.19
N SER A 147 -9.44 1.83 -35.33
CA SER A 147 -10.33 2.98 -35.47
C SER A 147 -10.31 3.85 -34.21
N VAL A 148 -10.58 5.15 -34.36
CA VAL A 148 -10.68 6.08 -33.23
C VAL A 148 -11.93 5.76 -32.43
N VAL A 149 -11.80 5.79 -31.11
CA VAL A 149 -12.90 5.59 -30.15
C VAL A 149 -13.24 6.89 -29.44
N ALA A 150 -12.24 7.72 -29.16
CA ALA A 150 -12.42 9.03 -28.53
C ALA A 150 -11.28 9.97 -28.92
N HIS A 151 -11.57 11.29 -28.90
CA HIS A 151 -10.59 12.34 -29.13
C HIS A 151 -10.72 13.50 -28.12
N SER A 152 -9.68 14.33 -28.00
CA SER A 152 -9.74 15.64 -27.35
C SER A 152 -9.47 16.75 -28.38
N ALA A 153 -9.51 18.00 -27.93
CA ALA A 153 -9.21 19.14 -28.80
C ALA A 153 -7.79 19.08 -29.40
N ASN A 154 -6.82 18.54 -28.67
CA ASN A 154 -5.40 18.49 -29.05
C ASN A 154 -4.88 17.06 -29.28
N CYS A 155 -5.62 16.04 -28.88
CA CYS A 155 -5.28 14.64 -29.08
C CYS A 155 -6.31 13.95 -29.98
N PRO A 156 -6.00 13.79 -31.28
CA PRO A 156 -6.95 13.19 -32.23
C PRO A 156 -7.23 11.71 -31.97
N VAL A 157 -6.38 11.05 -31.18
CA VAL A 157 -6.52 9.65 -30.77
C VAL A 157 -6.38 9.56 -29.26
N ALA A 158 -7.40 9.97 -28.52
CA ALA A 158 -7.44 9.80 -27.06
C ALA A 158 -7.76 8.33 -26.69
N ALA A 159 -8.54 7.63 -27.53
CA ALA A 159 -8.72 6.18 -27.45
C ALA A 159 -8.92 5.58 -28.86
N ALA A 160 -8.46 4.35 -29.05
CA ALA A 160 -8.59 3.61 -30.30
C ALA A 160 -8.77 2.11 -30.03
N GLU A 161 -9.31 1.39 -31.02
CA GLU A 161 -9.52 -0.05 -30.92
C GLU A 161 -9.31 -0.78 -32.22
N ASN A 162 -8.88 -2.03 -32.15
CA ASN A 162 -8.98 -3.05 -33.18
C ASN A 162 -9.77 -4.22 -32.59
N ARG A 163 -11.08 -4.24 -32.80
CA ARG A 163 -11.98 -5.25 -32.21
C ARG A 163 -11.70 -6.66 -32.73
N ALA A 164 -11.26 -6.78 -33.96
CA ALA A 164 -10.97 -8.08 -34.58
C ALA A 164 -9.83 -8.79 -33.84
N GLU A 165 -8.80 -8.03 -33.46
CA GLU A 165 -7.64 -8.54 -32.75
C GLU A 165 -7.75 -8.36 -31.22
N LYS A 166 -8.86 -7.78 -30.72
CA LYS A 166 -9.10 -7.46 -29.30
C LYS A 166 -8.03 -6.54 -28.69
N LEU A 167 -7.57 -5.56 -29.47
CA LEU A 167 -6.56 -4.59 -29.05
C LEU A 167 -7.22 -3.23 -28.79
N TYR A 168 -6.91 -2.64 -27.64
CA TYR A 168 -7.48 -1.37 -27.19
C TYR A 168 -6.39 -0.44 -26.71
N ALA A 169 -6.49 0.84 -27.02
CA ALA A 169 -5.53 1.87 -26.68
C ALA A 169 -6.24 3.05 -26.01
N ILE A 170 -5.71 3.52 -24.91
CA ILE A 170 -6.17 4.70 -24.17
C ILE A 170 -4.95 5.58 -23.89
N GLN A 171 -4.96 6.84 -24.38
CA GLN A 171 -3.86 7.78 -24.20
C GLN A 171 -3.81 8.38 -22.80
N PHE A 172 -4.95 8.56 -22.17
CA PHE A 172 -5.07 9.11 -20.81
C PHE A 172 -4.92 8.02 -19.72
N HIS A 173 -5.00 8.43 -18.48
CA HIS A 173 -4.86 7.56 -17.31
C HIS A 173 -6.23 7.22 -16.69
N PRO A 174 -6.87 6.07 -17.04
CA PRO A 174 -8.16 5.68 -16.47
C PRO A 174 -8.03 5.23 -15.01
N GLU A 175 -6.84 4.90 -14.53
CA GLU A 175 -6.57 4.41 -13.19
C GLU A 175 -6.63 5.51 -12.12
N VAL A 176 -6.43 6.78 -12.48
CA VAL A 176 -6.42 7.90 -11.53
C VAL A 176 -7.81 8.45 -11.25
N LEU A 177 -8.02 8.98 -10.05
CA LEU A 177 -9.33 9.53 -9.61
C LEU A 177 -9.83 10.72 -10.44
N HIS A 178 -8.91 11.44 -11.11
CA HIS A 178 -9.25 12.59 -11.95
C HIS A 178 -9.90 12.21 -13.29
N THR A 179 -9.83 10.95 -13.68
CA THR A 179 -10.58 10.40 -14.81
C THR A 179 -11.95 9.93 -14.32
N ALA A 180 -13.00 10.69 -14.63
CA ALA A 180 -14.32 10.52 -14.04
C ALA A 180 -14.90 9.10 -14.21
N GLU A 181 -14.79 8.51 -15.40
CA GLU A 181 -15.32 7.19 -15.74
C GLU A 181 -14.21 6.10 -15.87
N GLY A 182 -13.01 6.39 -15.41
CA GLY A 182 -11.84 5.52 -15.62
C GLY A 182 -12.01 4.12 -15.04
N SER A 183 -12.55 4.00 -13.83
CA SER A 183 -12.84 2.69 -13.20
C SER A 183 -13.86 1.88 -14.03
N LYS A 184 -14.85 2.52 -14.65
CA LYS A 184 -15.82 1.89 -15.52
C LYS A 184 -15.17 1.37 -16.80
N MET A 185 -14.30 2.16 -17.43
CA MET A 185 -13.57 1.75 -18.63
C MET A 185 -12.70 0.52 -18.36
N LEU A 186 -11.98 0.49 -17.24
CA LEU A 186 -11.19 -0.66 -16.82
C LEU A 186 -12.06 -1.88 -16.48
N ALA A 187 -13.18 -1.69 -15.79
CA ALA A 187 -14.14 -2.76 -15.51
C ALA A 187 -14.73 -3.34 -16.81
N ASN A 188 -15.09 -2.49 -17.78
CA ASN A 188 -15.56 -2.92 -19.10
C ASN A 188 -14.48 -3.77 -19.81
N PHE A 189 -13.23 -3.36 -19.78
CA PHE A 189 -12.16 -4.16 -20.36
C PHE A 189 -12.05 -5.53 -19.71
N VAL A 190 -11.99 -5.63 -18.40
CA VAL A 190 -11.78 -6.93 -17.74
C VAL A 190 -13.01 -7.82 -17.80
N HIS A 191 -14.23 -7.28 -17.76
CA HIS A 191 -15.47 -8.06 -17.79
C HIS A 191 -15.99 -8.29 -19.21
N ASP A 192 -16.21 -7.22 -19.98
CA ASP A 192 -16.88 -7.32 -21.27
C ASP A 192 -15.92 -7.78 -22.39
N VAL A 193 -14.65 -7.35 -22.35
CA VAL A 193 -13.65 -7.72 -23.36
C VAL A 193 -12.92 -9.01 -23.01
N CYS A 194 -12.40 -9.12 -21.76
CA CYS A 194 -11.65 -10.30 -21.31
C CYS A 194 -12.55 -11.43 -20.82
N GLY A 195 -13.85 -11.17 -20.57
CA GLY A 195 -14.82 -12.17 -20.12
C GLY A 195 -14.57 -12.68 -18.70
N CYS A 196 -13.98 -11.86 -17.82
CA CYS A 196 -13.78 -12.23 -16.43
C CYS A 196 -15.09 -12.14 -15.64
N ALA A 197 -15.39 -13.18 -14.87
CA ALA A 197 -16.63 -13.27 -14.08
C ALA A 197 -16.61 -12.47 -12.77
N GLY A 198 -15.44 -11.97 -12.34
CA GLY A 198 -15.31 -11.20 -11.10
C GLY A 198 -15.33 -12.07 -9.84
N THR A 199 -14.57 -13.14 -9.84
CA THR A 199 -14.54 -14.15 -8.75
C THR A 199 -13.55 -13.83 -7.63
N TRP A 200 -12.74 -12.81 -7.77
CA TRP A 200 -11.78 -12.38 -6.77
C TRP A 200 -12.48 -11.67 -5.60
N ARG A 201 -12.85 -12.44 -4.58
CA ARG A 201 -13.59 -11.97 -3.41
C ARG A 201 -12.89 -12.35 -2.12
N MET A 202 -12.88 -11.45 -1.16
CA MET A 202 -12.09 -11.60 0.07
C MET A 202 -12.64 -12.67 1.02
N ASP A 203 -13.95 -12.92 1.02
CA ASP A 203 -14.57 -14.03 1.76
C ASP A 203 -14.11 -15.40 1.24
N ALA A 204 -14.07 -15.56 -0.08
CA ALA A 204 -13.57 -16.78 -0.74
C ALA A 204 -12.07 -16.94 -0.52
N PHE A 205 -11.30 -15.85 -0.67
CA PHE A 205 -9.87 -15.83 -0.40
C PHE A 205 -9.55 -16.28 1.02
N ALA A 206 -10.23 -15.72 2.04
CA ALA A 206 -9.99 -16.06 3.44
C ALA A 206 -10.21 -17.56 3.70
N LYS A 207 -11.30 -18.14 3.19
CA LYS A 207 -11.60 -19.58 3.34
C LYS A 207 -10.53 -20.44 2.68
N GLN A 208 -10.20 -20.14 1.42
CA GLN A 208 -9.19 -20.89 0.66
C GLN A 208 -7.81 -20.81 1.34
N THR A 209 -7.42 -19.63 1.80
CA THR A 209 -6.15 -19.41 2.49
C THR A 209 -6.07 -20.21 3.78
N ILE A 210 -7.14 -20.24 4.59
CA ILE A 210 -7.22 -21.05 5.81
C ILE A 210 -7.03 -22.54 5.50
N GLU A 211 -7.66 -23.05 4.45
CA GLU A 211 -7.53 -24.46 4.02
C GLU A 211 -6.10 -24.78 3.55
N GLN A 212 -5.51 -23.91 2.75
CA GLN A 212 -4.12 -24.06 2.27
C GLN A 212 -3.12 -24.04 3.44
N ILE A 213 -3.26 -23.12 4.38
CA ILE A 213 -2.43 -23.03 5.58
C ILE A 213 -2.55 -24.33 6.38
N ARG A 214 -3.79 -24.82 6.62
CA ARG A 214 -4.02 -26.06 7.37
C ARG A 214 -3.36 -27.26 6.70
N ALA A 215 -3.49 -27.39 5.39
CA ALA A 215 -2.86 -28.45 4.62
C ALA A 215 -1.34 -28.36 4.65
N LYS A 216 -0.78 -27.16 4.57
CA LYS A 216 0.68 -26.92 4.56
C LYS A 216 1.31 -27.18 5.92
N VAL A 217 0.70 -26.68 6.97
CA VAL A 217 1.23 -26.78 8.33
C VAL A 217 1.08 -28.20 8.90
N GLY A 218 -0.03 -28.88 8.62
CA GLY A 218 -0.29 -30.21 9.18
C GLY A 218 -0.21 -30.18 10.71
N ASN A 219 0.71 -30.95 11.28
CA ASN A 219 0.98 -31.01 12.73
C ASN A 219 2.13 -30.08 13.17
N GLY A 220 2.66 -29.25 12.27
CA GLY A 220 3.79 -28.36 12.54
C GLY A 220 3.46 -27.22 13.50
N ARG A 221 4.49 -26.64 14.10
CA ARG A 221 4.39 -25.48 14.98
C ARG A 221 4.69 -24.21 14.20
N VAL A 222 3.93 -23.15 14.48
CA VAL A 222 3.99 -21.89 13.75
C VAL A 222 4.33 -20.75 14.70
N LEU A 223 5.28 -19.90 14.33
CA LEU A 223 5.66 -18.70 15.06
C LEU A 223 5.28 -17.46 14.24
N CYS A 224 4.67 -16.48 14.90
CA CYS A 224 4.28 -15.21 14.31
C CYS A 224 4.78 -14.05 15.17
N ALA A 225 5.51 -13.09 14.56
CA ALA A 225 5.76 -11.81 15.19
C ALA A 225 4.53 -10.91 15.01
N LEU A 226 3.89 -10.54 16.12
CA LEU A 226 2.73 -9.68 16.12
C LEU A 226 3.15 -8.25 16.46
N SER A 227 3.11 -7.37 15.48
CA SER A 227 3.50 -5.96 15.66
C SER A 227 2.37 -5.05 16.15
N GLY A 228 1.14 -5.57 16.27
CA GLY A 228 -0.06 -4.76 16.51
C GLY A 228 -0.58 -4.03 15.27
N GLY A 229 0.14 -4.07 14.15
CA GLY A 229 -0.33 -3.53 12.87
C GLY A 229 -1.41 -4.40 12.21
N VAL A 230 -2.13 -3.82 11.25
CA VAL A 230 -3.25 -4.51 10.56
C VAL A 230 -2.78 -5.81 9.90
N ASP A 231 -1.65 -5.80 9.18
CA ASP A 231 -1.19 -6.95 8.39
C ASP A 231 -0.82 -8.13 9.28
N SER A 232 -0.01 -7.88 10.33
CA SER A 232 0.34 -8.93 11.29
C SER A 232 -0.89 -9.46 12.03
N SER A 233 -1.87 -8.61 12.34
CA SER A 233 -3.12 -9.00 12.99
C SER A 233 -3.98 -9.89 12.10
N VAL A 234 -4.15 -9.52 10.82
CA VAL A 234 -4.91 -10.32 9.84
C VAL A 234 -4.21 -11.67 9.59
N ALA A 235 -2.89 -11.67 9.43
CA ALA A 235 -2.11 -12.89 9.29
C ALA A 235 -2.28 -13.81 10.53
N ALA A 236 -2.15 -13.27 11.73
CA ALA A 236 -2.33 -14.04 12.98
C ALA A 236 -3.73 -14.66 13.10
N VAL A 237 -4.78 -13.92 12.73
CA VAL A 237 -6.16 -14.44 12.78
C VAL A 237 -6.40 -15.52 11.73
N LEU A 238 -5.88 -15.37 10.50
CA LEU A 238 -5.93 -16.43 9.47
C LEU A 238 -5.28 -17.71 9.99
N LEU A 239 -4.08 -17.59 10.57
CA LEU A 239 -3.35 -18.72 11.13
C LEU A 239 -4.09 -19.33 12.34
N SER A 240 -4.62 -18.51 13.25
CA SER A 240 -5.41 -18.99 14.39
C SER A 240 -6.62 -19.82 13.96
N LYS A 241 -7.34 -19.38 12.92
CA LYS A 241 -8.47 -20.14 12.34
C LYS A 241 -8.05 -21.40 11.60
N ALA A 242 -6.83 -21.42 11.05
CA ALA A 242 -6.30 -22.58 10.33
C ALA A 242 -5.77 -23.66 11.28
N VAL A 243 -4.93 -23.28 12.23
CA VAL A 243 -4.11 -24.23 13.03
C VAL A 243 -4.27 -24.08 14.55
N GLY A 244 -5.01 -23.06 15.01
CA GLY A 244 -5.36 -22.89 16.44
C GLY A 244 -4.12 -22.86 17.35
N PRO A 245 -4.08 -23.75 18.38
CA PRO A 245 -3.01 -23.77 19.38
C PRO A 245 -1.60 -24.10 18.86
N GLN A 246 -1.46 -24.52 17.60
CA GLN A 246 -0.15 -24.71 16.98
C GLN A 246 0.56 -23.37 16.68
N LEU A 247 -0.22 -22.26 16.65
CA LEU A 247 0.27 -20.91 16.47
C LEU A 247 0.71 -20.31 17.80
N THR A 248 1.93 -19.79 17.84
CA THR A 248 2.43 -18.92 18.90
C THR A 248 2.69 -17.53 18.32
N CYS A 249 2.04 -16.52 18.88
CA CYS A 249 2.27 -15.10 18.54
C CYS A 249 3.13 -14.46 19.62
N VAL A 250 4.22 -13.82 19.23
CA VAL A 250 5.08 -13.02 20.11
C VAL A 250 4.83 -11.54 19.84
N PHE A 251 4.37 -10.82 20.82
CA PHE A 251 4.18 -9.39 20.81
C PHE A 251 5.24 -8.73 21.71
N VAL A 252 6.01 -7.81 21.14
CA VAL A 252 7.06 -7.09 21.87
C VAL A 252 6.61 -5.66 22.14
N ASP A 253 6.37 -5.33 23.41
CA ASP A 253 6.21 -3.95 23.85
C ASP A 253 7.59 -3.32 24.02
N HIS A 254 7.99 -2.54 23.03
CA HIS A 254 9.25 -1.80 23.01
C HIS A 254 9.15 -0.40 23.64
N GLY A 255 8.01 -0.04 24.22
CA GLY A 255 7.78 1.25 24.87
C GLY A 255 7.55 2.43 23.92
N LEU A 256 7.64 2.21 22.60
CA LEU A 256 7.45 3.25 21.59
C LEU A 256 6.10 3.09 20.86
N LEU A 257 5.17 2.35 21.45
CA LEU A 257 3.81 2.16 20.97
C LEU A 257 2.94 3.39 21.25
N ARG A 258 1.81 3.51 20.54
CA ARG A 258 0.79 4.50 20.88
C ARG A 258 0.22 4.24 22.28
N LYS A 259 -0.40 5.27 22.83
CA LYS A 259 -1.13 5.14 24.12
C LYS A 259 -2.15 4.00 24.08
N ASN A 260 -2.10 3.10 25.06
CA ASN A 260 -2.98 1.95 25.24
C ASN A 260 -2.93 0.91 24.10
N GLU A 261 -1.93 0.97 23.21
CA GLU A 261 -1.84 0.04 22.07
C GLU A 261 -1.50 -1.39 22.53
N ALA A 262 -0.64 -1.54 23.53
CA ALA A 262 -0.29 -2.86 24.08
C ALA A 262 -1.54 -3.51 24.71
N GLU A 263 -2.30 -2.76 25.49
CA GLU A 263 -3.55 -3.23 26.12
C GLU A 263 -4.61 -3.60 25.06
N GLU A 264 -4.70 -2.84 23.98
CA GLU A 264 -5.59 -3.17 22.85
C GLU A 264 -5.21 -4.49 22.17
N VAL A 265 -3.91 -4.75 21.99
CA VAL A 265 -3.40 -6.01 21.43
C VAL A 265 -3.66 -7.18 22.38
N ASP A 266 -3.42 -6.99 23.68
CA ASP A 266 -3.70 -7.99 24.71
C ASP A 266 -5.20 -8.33 24.78
N ALA A 267 -6.07 -7.35 24.65
CA ALA A 267 -7.52 -7.57 24.67
C ALA A 267 -8.01 -8.42 23.48
N VAL A 268 -7.31 -8.36 22.35
CA VAL A 268 -7.69 -9.09 21.12
C VAL A 268 -7.00 -10.46 21.04
N PHE A 269 -5.70 -10.52 21.30
CA PHE A 269 -4.89 -11.71 21.08
C PHE A 269 -4.45 -12.41 22.36
N GLY A 270 -4.59 -11.77 23.50
CA GLY A 270 -4.27 -12.33 24.81
C GLY A 270 -5.23 -13.45 25.24
N PRO A 271 -4.98 -14.08 26.41
CA PRO A 271 -5.73 -15.24 26.87
C PRO A 271 -7.24 -15.03 27.00
N SER A 272 -7.68 -13.78 27.21
CA SER A 272 -9.08 -13.40 27.30
C SER A 272 -9.70 -12.99 25.95
N GLY A 273 -8.89 -12.95 24.89
CA GLY A 273 -9.31 -12.57 23.56
C GLY A 273 -10.11 -13.65 22.82
N PRO A 274 -10.75 -13.28 21.71
CA PRO A 274 -11.63 -14.19 20.96
C PRO A 274 -10.89 -15.27 20.16
N TYR A 275 -9.57 -15.17 20.00
CA TYR A 275 -8.80 -16.07 19.14
C TYR A 275 -8.03 -17.13 19.93
N LYS A 276 -8.10 -18.39 19.45
CA LYS A 276 -7.38 -19.52 20.05
C LYS A 276 -5.96 -19.61 19.49
N LEU A 277 -5.01 -19.04 20.19
CA LEU A 277 -3.57 -19.09 19.87
C LEU A 277 -2.75 -18.99 21.16
N ASN A 278 -1.46 -19.32 21.10
CA ASN A 278 -0.55 -19.05 22.20
C ASN A 278 -0.05 -17.62 22.06
N PHE A 279 -0.25 -16.80 23.07
CA PHE A 279 0.17 -15.40 23.06
C PHE A 279 1.26 -15.14 24.10
N VAL A 280 2.37 -14.58 23.63
CA VAL A 280 3.50 -14.20 24.47
C VAL A 280 3.68 -12.69 24.36
N HIS A 281 3.37 -11.99 25.43
CA HIS A 281 3.63 -10.56 25.56
C HIS A 281 4.97 -10.35 26.27
N VAL A 282 5.89 -9.64 25.62
CA VAL A 282 7.23 -9.34 26.14
C VAL A 282 7.33 -7.86 26.45
N ASP A 283 7.42 -7.51 27.72
CA ASP A 283 7.75 -6.14 28.14
C ASP A 283 9.26 -5.91 27.98
N ALA A 284 9.64 -5.25 26.91
CA ALA A 284 11.03 -4.90 26.60
C ALA A 284 11.32 -3.39 26.71
N ARG A 285 10.37 -2.57 27.20
CA ARG A 285 10.42 -1.11 27.22
C ARG A 285 11.75 -0.57 27.75
N HIS A 286 12.20 -1.06 28.89
CA HIS A 286 13.43 -0.62 29.51
C HIS A 286 14.67 -0.88 28.61
N ARG A 287 14.73 -2.02 27.93
CA ARG A 287 15.82 -2.37 27.00
C ARG A 287 15.96 -1.34 25.88
N PHE A 288 14.85 -0.97 25.28
CA PHE A 288 14.83 0.00 24.19
C PHE A 288 15.23 1.40 24.67
N TYR A 289 14.71 1.86 25.80
CA TYR A 289 15.09 3.16 26.36
C TYR A 289 16.57 3.25 26.69
N VAL A 290 17.16 2.21 27.27
CA VAL A 290 18.61 2.16 27.56
C VAL A 290 19.43 2.24 26.27
N LYS A 291 19.02 1.53 25.21
CA LYS A 291 19.73 1.52 23.92
C LYS A 291 19.60 2.85 23.16
N LEU A 292 18.49 3.54 23.32
CA LEU A 292 18.20 4.82 22.65
C LEU A 292 18.73 6.04 23.44
N ALA A 293 19.21 5.86 24.67
CA ALA A 293 19.70 6.95 25.48
C ALA A 293 20.81 7.73 24.77
N GLY A 294 20.58 9.06 24.60
CA GLY A 294 21.52 9.96 23.92
C GLY A 294 21.65 9.79 22.42
N VAL A 295 20.77 8.99 21.79
CA VAL A 295 20.75 8.80 20.33
C VAL A 295 19.75 9.76 19.71
N SER A 296 20.23 10.70 18.89
CA SER A 296 19.43 11.75 18.24
C SER A 296 19.36 11.63 16.72
N GLU A 297 20.22 10.82 16.11
CA GLU A 297 20.27 10.68 14.65
C GLU A 297 19.21 9.67 14.19
N PRO A 298 18.31 10.04 13.21
CA PRO A 298 17.14 9.24 12.83
C PRO A 298 17.46 7.82 12.35
N GLU A 299 18.43 7.67 11.45
CA GLU A 299 18.80 6.36 10.91
C GLU A 299 19.42 5.45 11.99
N ARG A 300 20.16 6.03 12.93
CA ARG A 300 20.71 5.28 14.07
C ARG A 300 19.61 4.80 15.02
N LYS A 301 18.58 5.64 15.27
CA LYS A 301 17.37 5.21 16.02
C LYS A 301 16.69 4.03 15.35
N ARG A 302 16.41 4.15 14.04
CA ARG A 302 15.78 3.08 13.23
C ARG A 302 16.55 1.77 13.33
N LYS A 303 17.87 1.84 13.17
CA LYS A 303 18.76 0.68 13.24
C LYS A 303 18.72 0.02 14.62
N ILE A 304 18.87 0.81 15.69
CA ILE A 304 18.85 0.30 17.07
C ILE A 304 17.52 -0.36 17.39
N ILE A 305 16.40 0.28 17.05
CA ILE A 305 15.07 -0.26 17.30
C ILE A 305 14.86 -1.57 16.54
N GLY A 306 15.23 -1.61 15.27
CA GLY A 306 15.11 -2.82 14.46
C GLY A 306 15.97 -3.98 14.97
N GLU A 307 17.25 -3.73 15.25
CA GLU A 307 18.17 -4.74 15.79
C GLU A 307 17.71 -5.29 17.16
N GLU A 308 17.27 -4.40 18.04
CA GLU A 308 16.85 -4.81 19.38
C GLU A 308 15.54 -5.59 19.35
N PHE A 309 14.60 -5.19 18.48
CA PHE A 309 13.36 -5.96 18.26
C PHE A 309 13.67 -7.40 17.85
N ILE A 310 14.58 -7.58 16.90
CA ILE A 310 15.00 -8.89 16.44
C ILE A 310 15.60 -9.71 17.56
N ARG A 311 16.51 -9.12 18.36
CA ARG A 311 17.13 -9.83 19.49
C ARG A 311 16.12 -10.30 20.53
N VAL A 312 15.16 -9.45 20.88
CA VAL A 312 14.08 -9.82 21.80
C VAL A 312 13.25 -10.95 21.24
N PHE A 313 12.90 -10.87 19.95
CA PHE A 313 12.13 -11.92 19.27
C PHE A 313 12.90 -13.25 19.21
N GLU A 314 14.20 -13.22 18.94
CA GLU A 314 15.08 -14.40 18.96
C GLU A 314 15.13 -15.09 20.33
N GLU A 315 15.29 -14.28 21.39
CA GLU A 315 15.35 -14.79 22.76
C GLU A 315 14.04 -15.50 23.12
N GLU A 316 12.90 -14.95 22.74
CA GLU A 316 11.59 -15.58 22.95
C GLU A 316 11.38 -16.83 22.07
N ALA A 317 11.80 -16.77 20.80
CA ALA A 317 11.74 -17.91 19.91
C ALA A 317 12.54 -19.11 20.45
N LYS A 318 13.71 -18.87 21.04
CA LYS A 318 14.53 -19.90 21.70
C LYS A 318 13.83 -20.54 22.91
N LYS A 319 13.10 -19.74 23.70
CA LYS A 319 12.30 -20.26 24.84
C LYS A 319 11.13 -21.10 24.38
N ILE A 320 10.50 -20.73 23.27
CA ILE A 320 9.39 -21.47 22.65
C ILE A 320 9.88 -22.82 22.11
N GLY A 321 11.14 -22.90 21.68
CA GLY A 321 11.78 -24.12 21.15
C GLY A 321 11.53 -24.31 19.65
N ALA A 322 11.66 -25.54 19.16
CA ALA A 322 11.59 -25.83 17.73
C ALA A 322 10.24 -25.40 17.12
N VAL A 323 10.30 -24.64 16.05
CA VAL A 323 9.16 -24.22 15.23
C VAL A 323 9.41 -24.65 13.79
N ASP A 324 8.36 -25.05 13.09
CA ASP A 324 8.46 -25.51 11.70
C ASP A 324 8.27 -24.37 10.70
N PHE A 325 7.46 -23.37 11.06
CA PHE A 325 7.08 -22.27 10.17
C PHE A 325 7.15 -20.92 10.86
N LEU A 326 7.64 -19.92 10.12
CA LEU A 326 7.58 -18.52 10.52
C LEU A 326 6.53 -17.78 9.68
N VAL A 327 5.75 -16.91 10.29
CA VAL A 327 4.74 -16.10 9.59
C VAL A 327 5.28 -14.71 9.37
N GLN A 328 5.11 -14.21 8.14
CA GLN A 328 5.43 -12.85 7.76
C GLN A 328 4.21 -12.16 7.15
N GLY A 329 3.94 -10.93 7.56
CA GLY A 329 2.82 -10.11 7.10
C GLY A 329 3.10 -9.35 5.80
N THR A 330 3.93 -9.87 4.90
CA THR A 330 4.23 -9.28 3.60
C THR A 330 2.96 -9.10 2.78
N ILE A 331 2.79 -7.95 2.15
CA ILE A 331 1.68 -7.63 1.24
C ILE A 331 2.17 -7.42 -0.19
N TYR A 332 1.25 -7.36 -1.15
CA TYR A 332 1.60 -7.32 -2.57
C TYR A 332 2.47 -6.12 -2.99
N PRO A 333 2.26 -4.89 -2.50
CA PRO A 333 3.16 -3.76 -2.77
C PRO A 333 4.60 -4.03 -2.37
N ASP A 334 4.85 -4.67 -1.21
CA ASP A 334 6.21 -5.02 -0.75
C ASP A 334 6.91 -5.95 -1.74
N VAL A 335 6.14 -6.88 -2.34
CA VAL A 335 6.63 -7.82 -3.36
C VAL A 335 7.03 -7.09 -4.64
N VAL A 336 6.21 -6.14 -5.09
CA VAL A 336 6.47 -5.37 -6.31
C VAL A 336 7.68 -4.46 -6.13
N GLU A 337 7.77 -3.73 -5.02
CA GLU A 337 8.87 -2.81 -4.71
C GLU A 337 10.22 -3.53 -4.57
N SER A 338 10.21 -4.75 -4.07
CA SER A 338 11.43 -5.56 -3.98
C SER A 338 11.93 -6.10 -5.33
N GLY A 339 11.28 -5.76 -6.46
CA GLY A 339 11.64 -6.20 -7.81
C GLY A 339 11.28 -7.65 -8.10
N LEU A 340 10.37 -8.22 -7.35
CA LEU A 340 10.14 -9.66 -7.23
C LEU A 340 8.91 -10.17 -7.99
N GLY A 341 8.56 -9.57 -9.10
CA GLY A 341 7.71 -10.21 -10.11
C GLY A 341 8.46 -11.30 -10.92
N GLY A 342 9.35 -12.10 -10.31
CA GLY A 342 10.15 -13.10 -11.00
C GLY A 342 10.93 -14.00 -10.02
N GLU A 343 11.59 -15.06 -10.51
CA GLU A 343 12.31 -16.08 -9.72
C GLU A 343 13.30 -15.57 -8.66
N SER A 344 13.72 -14.30 -8.72
CA SER A 344 14.49 -13.64 -7.66
C SER A 344 13.73 -13.49 -6.32
N ALA A 345 12.40 -13.63 -6.33
CA ALA A 345 11.56 -13.53 -5.13
C ALA A 345 11.86 -14.61 -4.10
N VAL A 346 12.16 -15.81 -4.54
CA VAL A 346 12.44 -16.95 -3.65
C VAL A 346 13.79 -16.80 -2.97
N ILE A 347 14.79 -16.24 -3.67
CA ILE A 347 16.15 -16.09 -3.13
C ILE A 347 16.28 -14.89 -2.18
N LYS A 348 15.54 -13.81 -2.43
CA LYS A 348 15.53 -12.61 -1.55
C LYS A 348 14.55 -12.72 -0.38
N SER A 349 13.53 -13.58 -0.42
CA SER A 349 12.67 -13.83 0.74
C SER A 349 13.46 -14.40 1.93
N HIS A 350 14.57 -15.07 1.69
CA HIS A 350 15.54 -15.46 2.73
C HIS A 350 16.46 -14.28 3.18
N HIS A 351 16.56 -13.18 2.39
CA HIS A 351 17.44 -12.05 2.69
C HIS A 351 16.71 -10.72 2.96
N ASN A 352 15.42 -10.59 2.61
CA ASN A 352 14.64 -9.36 2.90
C ASN A 352 14.05 -9.33 4.30
N VAL A 353 14.25 -10.37 5.05
CA VAL A 353 14.25 -10.30 6.50
C VAL A 353 15.65 -9.88 6.91
N GLY A 354 16.03 -8.67 6.57
CA GLY A 354 17.24 -8.04 7.12
C GLY A 354 17.10 -8.06 8.63
N GLY A 355 17.53 -9.17 9.24
CA GLY A 355 17.47 -9.39 10.67
C GLY A 355 16.64 -10.57 11.14
N LEU A 356 16.22 -11.53 10.29
CA LEU A 356 15.83 -12.84 10.82
C LEU A 356 17.06 -13.56 11.34
N PRO A 357 16.91 -14.18 12.51
CA PRO A 357 18.02 -14.82 13.19
C PRO A 357 18.55 -16.01 12.38
N ASP A 358 19.87 -16.08 12.26
CA ASP A 358 20.57 -17.29 11.80
C ASP A 358 20.35 -18.51 12.72
N PHE A 359 19.53 -18.36 13.77
CA PHE A 359 19.39 -19.31 14.88
C PHE A 359 18.03 -19.99 15.01
N VAL A 360 17.03 -19.65 14.19
CA VAL A 360 15.76 -20.40 14.17
C VAL A 360 15.71 -21.24 12.92
N ASP A 361 16.01 -22.53 13.09
CA ASP A 361 15.77 -23.55 12.06
C ASP A 361 14.26 -23.72 11.86
N PHE A 362 13.68 -23.00 10.88
CA PHE A 362 12.34 -23.22 10.40
C PHE A 362 12.37 -23.76 8.96
N LYS A 363 11.39 -24.59 8.62
CA LYS A 363 11.31 -25.23 7.30
C LYS A 363 10.96 -24.24 6.20
N GLU A 364 10.05 -23.31 6.50
CA GLU A 364 9.51 -22.37 5.51
C GLU A 364 8.86 -21.15 6.15
N ILE A 365 8.83 -20.05 5.38
CA ILE A 365 8.07 -18.83 5.72
C ILE A 365 6.66 -18.93 5.13
N ILE A 366 5.64 -18.62 5.93
CA ILE A 366 4.25 -18.51 5.48
C ILE A 366 3.91 -17.03 5.34
N GLU A 367 3.60 -16.61 4.14
CA GLU A 367 3.17 -15.24 3.80
C GLU A 367 1.72 -15.27 3.31
N PRO A 368 0.74 -15.22 4.22
CA PRO A 368 -0.67 -15.41 3.84
C PRO A 368 -1.27 -14.22 3.07
N LEU A 369 -0.64 -13.06 3.16
CA LEU A 369 -1.15 -11.80 2.58
C LEU A 369 -0.36 -11.34 1.35
N ARG A 370 0.66 -12.11 0.93
CA ARG A 370 1.61 -11.75 -0.14
C ARG A 370 0.95 -11.29 -1.44
N ASN A 371 -0.24 -11.79 -1.74
CA ASN A 371 -0.97 -11.49 -2.96
C ASN A 371 -2.04 -10.40 -2.80
N LEU A 372 -2.12 -9.74 -1.64
CA LEU A 372 -3.14 -8.75 -1.32
C LEU A 372 -2.59 -7.34 -1.28
N PHE A 373 -3.37 -6.39 -1.80
CA PHE A 373 -3.21 -4.97 -1.50
C PHE A 373 -3.72 -4.64 -0.10
N LYS A 374 -3.31 -3.49 0.44
CA LYS A 374 -3.65 -3.06 1.81
C LYS A 374 -5.15 -2.97 2.06
N ASP A 375 -5.91 -2.49 1.09
CA ASP A 375 -7.38 -2.42 1.18
C ASP A 375 -8.04 -3.81 1.14
N GLU A 376 -7.47 -4.75 0.40
CA GLU A 376 -7.90 -6.15 0.40
C GLU A 376 -7.61 -6.83 1.76
N VAL A 377 -6.43 -6.56 2.34
CA VAL A 377 -6.10 -7.04 3.70
C VAL A 377 -7.11 -6.55 4.72
N ARG A 378 -7.52 -5.28 4.65
CA ARG A 378 -8.56 -4.74 5.53
C ARG A 378 -9.91 -5.43 5.33
N LYS A 379 -10.32 -5.69 4.08
CA LYS A 379 -11.55 -6.44 3.77
C LYS A 379 -11.48 -7.86 4.35
N VAL A 380 -10.35 -8.56 4.18
CA VAL A 380 -10.13 -9.88 4.82
C VAL A 380 -10.22 -9.77 6.34
N GLY A 381 -9.67 -8.74 6.94
CA GLY A 381 -9.75 -8.49 8.38
C GLY A 381 -11.21 -8.38 8.88
N LEU A 382 -12.05 -7.65 8.15
CA LEU A 382 -13.48 -7.53 8.46
C LEU A 382 -14.21 -8.88 8.30
N GLU A 383 -13.96 -9.62 7.24
CA GLU A 383 -14.54 -10.96 7.00
C GLU A 383 -14.13 -11.97 8.08
N LEU A 384 -12.96 -11.80 8.67
CA LEU A 384 -12.50 -12.63 9.79
C LEU A 384 -13.08 -12.24 11.14
N GLY A 385 -13.80 -11.12 11.22
CA GLY A 385 -14.40 -10.58 12.43
C GLY A 385 -13.42 -9.80 13.31
N ILE A 386 -12.34 -9.28 12.76
CA ILE A 386 -11.42 -8.39 13.48
C ILE A 386 -12.13 -7.05 13.69
N PRO A 387 -12.07 -6.47 14.92
CA PRO A 387 -12.72 -5.19 15.20
C PRO A 387 -12.28 -4.09 14.21
N GLU A 388 -13.25 -3.31 13.72
CA GLU A 388 -13.00 -2.21 12.78
C GLU A 388 -11.91 -1.25 13.25
N LYS A 389 -11.87 -0.95 14.55
CA LYS A 389 -10.85 -0.09 15.16
C LYS A 389 -9.42 -0.59 14.90
N LEU A 390 -9.21 -1.92 14.84
CA LEU A 390 -7.92 -2.51 14.48
C LEU A 390 -7.70 -2.53 12.97
N VAL A 391 -8.72 -2.92 12.21
CA VAL A 391 -8.63 -3.02 10.74
C VAL A 391 -8.33 -1.67 10.09
N PHE A 392 -8.94 -0.60 10.58
CA PHE A 392 -8.78 0.76 10.05
C PHE A 392 -7.81 1.62 10.87
N ARG A 393 -7.00 0.99 11.70
CA ARG A 393 -5.94 1.70 12.42
C ARG A 393 -5.04 2.47 11.45
N GLN A 394 -4.72 3.72 11.84
CA GLN A 394 -3.81 4.57 11.08
C GLN A 394 -2.44 3.90 10.89
N PRO A 395 -1.76 4.12 9.75
CA PRO A 395 -0.39 3.67 9.55
C PRO A 395 0.49 4.05 10.74
N PHE A 396 1.38 3.14 11.11
CA PHE A 396 2.31 3.36 12.20
C PHE A 396 3.69 2.88 11.77
N PRO A 397 4.72 3.70 11.90
CA PRO A 397 6.05 3.34 11.44
C PRO A 397 6.65 2.21 12.28
N GLY A 398 7.47 1.36 11.66
CA GLY A 398 8.14 0.26 12.34
C GLY A 398 8.92 0.69 13.60
N PRO A 399 9.66 1.82 13.59
CA PRO A 399 10.34 2.35 14.79
C PRO A 399 9.39 2.95 15.84
N GLY A 400 8.08 2.94 15.61
CA GLY A 400 7.11 3.50 16.54
C GLY A 400 7.26 5.01 16.75
N LEU A 401 6.96 5.45 17.96
CA LEU A 401 7.10 6.87 18.34
C LEU A 401 8.55 7.37 18.36
N GLY A 402 9.55 6.49 18.25
CA GLY A 402 10.95 6.87 18.27
C GLY A 402 11.33 7.86 17.16
N ILE A 403 10.66 7.81 16.01
CA ILE A 403 10.85 8.75 14.89
C ILE A 403 9.83 9.89 14.86
N ARG A 404 8.99 9.99 15.88
CA ARG A 404 8.10 11.13 16.15
C ARG A 404 8.59 12.00 17.29
N ILE A 405 9.80 11.73 17.78
CA ILE A 405 10.50 12.53 18.79
C ILE A 405 11.80 13.01 18.16
N ILE A 406 11.87 14.29 17.80
CA ILE A 406 13.09 14.88 17.26
C ILE A 406 14.13 14.97 18.37
N GLY A 407 15.34 14.44 18.10
CA GLY A 407 16.40 14.36 19.10
C GLY A 407 16.38 13.05 19.88
N ASP A 408 16.92 13.03 21.08
CA ASP A 408 16.99 11.84 21.93
C ASP A 408 15.63 11.38 22.44
N VAL A 409 15.45 10.07 22.56
CA VAL A 409 14.21 9.44 23.02
C VAL A 409 14.32 9.16 24.52
N THR A 410 13.35 9.66 25.27
CA THR A 410 13.20 9.39 26.72
C THR A 410 11.77 8.95 27.03
N GLU A 411 11.58 8.24 28.13
CA GLU A 411 10.25 7.81 28.57
C GLU A 411 9.28 8.99 28.74
N GLU A 412 9.77 10.12 29.32
CA GLU A 412 9.00 11.36 29.45
C GLU A 412 8.52 11.90 28.10
N LYS A 413 9.43 11.99 27.12
CA LYS A 413 9.08 12.48 25.77
C LYS A 413 8.12 11.54 25.04
N VAL A 414 8.29 10.24 25.20
CA VAL A 414 7.36 9.24 24.67
C VAL A 414 5.97 9.44 25.27
N LYS A 415 5.88 9.65 26.58
CA LYS A 415 4.59 9.91 27.25
C LYS A 415 3.91 11.17 26.73
N ILE A 416 4.65 12.24 26.51
CA ILE A 416 4.14 13.47 25.91
C ILE A 416 3.52 13.19 24.54
N VAL A 417 4.25 12.49 23.66
CA VAL A 417 3.77 12.17 22.31
C VAL A 417 2.56 11.24 22.37
N GLN A 418 2.57 10.23 23.23
CA GLN A 418 1.44 9.32 23.43
C GLN A 418 0.16 10.07 23.79
N ASP A 419 0.24 10.98 24.74
CA ASP A 419 -0.93 11.73 25.22
C ASP A 419 -1.39 12.75 24.17
N ALA A 420 -0.48 13.49 23.54
CA ALA A 420 -0.82 14.43 22.49
C ALA A 420 -1.41 13.75 21.24
N ASP A 421 -0.82 12.63 20.80
CA ASP A 421 -1.30 11.84 19.67
C ASP A 421 -2.69 11.24 19.95
N ALA A 422 -2.93 10.76 21.15
CA ALA A 422 -4.25 10.22 21.54
C ALA A 422 -5.32 11.31 21.49
N ILE A 423 -5.05 12.51 22.00
CA ILE A 423 -5.97 13.66 21.94
C ILE A 423 -6.24 14.05 20.49
N PHE A 424 -5.19 14.16 19.68
CA PHE A 424 -5.35 14.56 18.28
C PHE A 424 -6.19 13.56 17.49
N ARG A 425 -5.91 12.26 17.64
CA ARG A 425 -6.69 11.20 16.98
C ARG A 425 -8.13 11.17 17.44
N GLU A 426 -8.40 11.38 18.73
CA GLU A 426 -9.73 11.44 19.28
C GLU A 426 -10.55 12.61 18.70
N GLU A 427 -9.97 13.82 18.64
CA GLU A 427 -10.67 14.99 18.11
C GLU A 427 -10.90 14.91 16.59
N ILE A 428 -9.98 14.31 15.82
CA ILE A 428 -10.19 14.04 14.40
C ILE A 428 -11.36 13.05 14.22
N ALA A 429 -11.44 11.99 15.03
CA ALA A 429 -12.54 11.05 14.98
C ALA A 429 -13.89 11.67 15.41
N ASN A 430 -13.89 12.48 16.49
CA ASN A 430 -15.08 13.20 16.93
C ASN A 430 -15.61 14.19 15.90
N ALA A 431 -14.74 14.71 15.04
CA ALA A 431 -15.09 15.58 13.91
C ALA A 431 -15.55 14.80 12.67
N GLY A 432 -15.49 13.46 12.66
CA GLY A 432 -15.82 12.61 11.52
C GLY A 432 -14.81 12.65 10.38
N LEU A 433 -13.56 13.06 10.66
CA LEU A 433 -12.50 13.24 9.68
C LEU A 433 -11.51 12.07 9.61
N ASP A 434 -11.67 11.07 10.47
CA ASP A 434 -10.76 9.92 10.62
C ASP A 434 -10.68 9.02 9.37
N ARG A 435 -11.70 9.08 8.50
CA ARG A 435 -11.73 8.36 7.21
C ARG A 435 -11.32 9.24 6.04
N GLU A 436 -11.30 10.56 6.23
CA GLU A 436 -10.94 11.53 5.19
C GLU A 436 -9.43 11.71 5.07
N TYR A 437 -8.71 11.60 6.20
CA TYR A 437 -7.25 11.76 6.24
C TYR A 437 -6.55 10.41 6.24
N ASN A 438 -5.56 10.25 5.34
CA ASN A 438 -4.85 8.99 5.18
C ASN A 438 -3.87 8.72 6.31
N GLN A 439 -3.23 9.76 6.86
CA GLN A 439 -2.38 9.67 8.04
C GLN A 439 -2.42 10.98 8.82
N TYR A 440 -2.52 10.88 10.14
CA TYR A 440 -2.46 12.02 11.06
C TYR A 440 -1.90 11.57 12.41
N PHE A 441 -1.07 12.42 13.01
CA PHE A 441 -0.33 12.11 14.22
C PHE A 441 0.20 13.35 14.91
N ALA A 442 0.64 13.20 16.17
CA ALA A 442 1.43 14.17 16.88
C ALA A 442 2.90 13.74 16.97
N ALA A 443 3.79 14.70 16.93
CA ALA A 443 5.23 14.53 17.11
C ALA A 443 5.77 15.56 18.09
N LEU A 444 6.90 15.26 18.74
CA LEU A 444 7.57 16.18 19.64
C LEU A 444 8.76 16.82 18.94
N SER A 445 8.71 18.13 18.76
CA SER A 445 9.88 18.88 18.34
C SER A 445 10.88 19.00 19.51
N ASN A 446 12.15 19.15 19.20
CA ASN A 446 13.14 19.46 20.26
C ASN A 446 13.12 20.95 20.65
N MET A 447 12.18 21.72 20.12
CA MET A 447 12.02 23.14 20.42
C MET A 447 11.34 23.33 21.76
N ARG A 448 11.91 24.20 22.58
CA ARG A 448 11.28 24.72 23.80
C ARG A 448 10.91 26.18 23.60
N SER A 449 9.82 26.59 24.19
CA SER A 449 9.36 27.98 24.13
C SER A 449 8.93 28.48 25.50
N VAL A 450 9.00 29.79 25.65
CA VAL A 450 8.47 30.46 26.84
C VAL A 450 6.95 30.53 26.73
N GLY A 451 6.27 30.14 27.78
CA GLY A 451 4.83 30.27 27.97
C GLY A 451 4.51 30.97 29.29
N VAL A 452 3.23 31.32 29.45
CA VAL A 452 2.68 31.80 30.70
C VAL A 452 1.45 30.94 31.00
N MET A 453 1.53 30.20 32.10
CA MET A 453 0.42 29.31 32.53
C MET A 453 0.17 29.56 34.03
N GLY A 454 -1.05 30.05 34.33
CA GLY A 454 -1.44 30.33 35.72
C GLY A 454 -0.51 31.32 36.44
N ASP A 455 -0.20 32.46 35.80
CA ASP A 455 0.69 33.51 36.28
C ASP A 455 2.18 33.15 36.45
N GLU A 456 2.56 31.92 36.07
CA GLU A 456 3.96 31.49 36.06
C GLU A 456 4.52 31.40 34.63
N ARG A 457 5.81 31.73 34.50
CA ARG A 457 6.55 31.49 33.25
C ARG A 457 6.93 30.01 33.16
N THR A 458 6.60 29.43 32.01
CA THR A 458 7.02 28.06 31.66
C THR A 458 8.03 28.08 30.53
N TYR A 459 8.88 27.04 30.47
CA TYR A 459 9.81 26.82 29.38
C TYR A 459 9.70 25.35 28.95
N ASP A 460 8.70 25.06 28.11
CA ASP A 460 8.22 23.73 27.79
C ASP A 460 8.30 23.42 26.29
N TYR A 461 8.00 22.20 25.94
CA TYR A 461 8.07 21.69 24.57
C TYR A 461 6.96 22.24 23.67
N ALA A 462 7.27 22.27 22.37
CA ALA A 462 6.29 22.43 21.32
C ALA A 462 5.96 21.07 20.68
N VAL A 463 4.68 20.75 20.63
CA VAL A 463 4.15 19.59 19.90
C VAL A 463 3.82 20.02 18.48
N VAL A 464 4.17 19.19 17.51
CA VAL A 464 3.78 19.34 16.10
C VAL A 464 2.68 18.34 15.82
N ILE A 465 1.55 18.80 15.31
CA ILE A 465 0.50 17.95 14.74
C ILE A 465 0.57 17.99 13.22
N ARG A 466 0.34 16.87 12.59
CA ARG A 466 0.40 16.73 11.14
C ARG A 466 -0.73 15.83 10.66
N ALA A 467 -1.40 16.22 9.58
CA ALA A 467 -2.36 15.40 8.87
C ALA A 467 -2.16 15.53 7.37
N VAL A 468 -2.26 14.43 6.64
CA VAL A 468 -2.03 14.38 5.20
C VAL A 468 -3.11 13.60 4.46
N LYS A 469 -3.37 14.04 3.23
CA LYS A 469 -4.12 13.32 2.21
C LYS A 469 -3.15 12.80 1.16
N THR A 470 -3.30 11.55 0.79
CA THR A 470 -2.43 10.90 -0.18
C THR A 470 -3.17 9.75 -0.86
N ILE A 471 -2.73 9.37 -2.05
CA ILE A 471 -3.27 8.21 -2.77
C ILE A 471 -2.35 7.00 -2.59
N ASP A 472 -1.05 7.22 -2.66
CA ASP A 472 -0.03 6.16 -2.78
C ASP A 472 1.14 6.31 -1.78
N PHE A 473 1.10 7.31 -0.92
CA PHE A 473 2.19 7.70 0.00
C PHE A 473 3.51 8.15 -0.69
N MET A 474 3.56 8.15 -2.02
CA MET A 474 4.69 8.73 -2.77
C MET A 474 4.63 10.25 -2.74
N THR A 475 3.44 10.79 -2.96
CA THR A 475 3.11 12.21 -2.80
C THR A 475 2.06 12.39 -1.71
N ALA A 476 2.08 13.51 -1.01
CA ALA A 476 1.08 13.83 0.00
C ALA A 476 0.88 15.35 0.11
N GLU A 477 -0.36 15.76 0.29
CA GLU A 477 -0.73 17.13 0.60
C GLU A 477 -1.14 17.23 2.07
N SER A 478 -0.88 18.39 2.70
CA SER A 478 -1.39 18.64 4.04
C SER A 478 -2.92 18.65 4.02
N ALA A 479 -3.54 18.00 4.99
CA ALA A 479 -5.00 18.02 5.13
C ALA A 479 -5.47 19.38 5.63
N GLU A 480 -6.57 19.86 5.10
CA GLU A 480 -7.23 21.07 5.61
C GLU A 480 -8.10 20.69 6.82
N ILE A 481 -7.57 20.91 8.02
CA ILE A 481 -8.31 20.67 9.27
C ILE A 481 -9.13 21.93 9.62
N PRO A 482 -10.44 21.81 9.87
CA PRO A 482 -11.25 22.93 10.30
C PRO A 482 -10.67 23.62 11.54
N TYR A 483 -10.56 24.95 11.51
CA TYR A 483 -9.94 25.74 12.58
C TYR A 483 -10.53 25.46 13.99
N PRO A 484 -11.85 25.27 14.16
CA PRO A 484 -12.42 24.91 15.47
C PRO A 484 -11.88 23.58 16.00
N VAL A 485 -11.59 22.61 15.13
CA VAL A 485 -10.97 21.33 15.52
C VAL A 485 -9.55 21.56 15.99
N LEU A 486 -8.76 22.35 15.23
CA LEU A 486 -7.39 22.72 15.63
C LEU A 486 -7.36 23.45 16.98
N GLN A 487 -8.31 24.39 17.21
CA GLN A 487 -8.42 25.09 18.50
C GLN A 487 -8.73 24.11 19.63
N LYS A 488 -9.64 23.15 19.43
CA LYS A 488 -10.01 22.17 20.44
C LYS A 488 -8.83 21.23 20.75
N VAL A 489 -8.15 20.72 19.73
CA VAL A 489 -6.93 19.91 19.87
C VAL A 489 -5.88 20.66 20.67
N THR A 490 -5.58 21.91 20.27
CA THR A 490 -4.60 22.75 20.94
C THR A 490 -4.96 22.97 22.41
N SER A 491 -6.20 23.36 22.70
CA SER A 491 -6.67 23.57 24.07
C SER A 491 -6.52 22.32 24.93
N ARG A 492 -6.90 21.15 24.40
CA ARG A 492 -6.79 19.89 25.12
C ARG A 492 -5.33 19.50 25.35
N ILE A 493 -4.46 19.59 24.34
CA ILE A 493 -3.05 19.24 24.48
C ILE A 493 -2.40 20.12 25.55
N ILE A 494 -2.61 21.44 25.53
CA ILE A 494 -2.02 22.37 26.49
C ILE A 494 -2.52 22.09 27.92
N ASN A 495 -3.78 21.74 28.10
CA ASN A 495 -4.37 21.53 29.42
C ASN A 495 -4.16 20.11 29.98
N GLU A 496 -4.07 19.10 29.12
CA GLU A 496 -4.05 17.68 29.53
C GLU A 496 -2.65 17.07 29.48
N VAL A 497 -1.73 17.61 28.62
CA VAL A 497 -0.37 17.08 28.45
C VAL A 497 0.64 17.94 29.19
N ARG A 498 1.32 17.36 30.16
CA ARG A 498 2.35 18.06 30.93
C ARG A 498 3.57 18.41 30.05
N HIS A 499 4.26 19.48 30.41
CA HIS A 499 5.47 19.96 29.74
C HIS A 499 5.29 20.37 28.28
N VAL A 500 4.08 20.76 27.90
CA VAL A 500 3.75 21.29 26.57
C VAL A 500 3.06 22.65 26.74
N ASN A 501 3.61 23.68 26.09
CA ASN A 501 3.03 25.03 26.11
C ASN A 501 2.75 25.58 24.70
N ARG A 502 3.01 24.78 23.65
CA ARG A 502 2.79 25.19 22.26
C ARG A 502 2.41 24.02 21.36
N VAL A 503 1.48 24.27 20.44
CA VAL A 503 1.10 23.34 19.39
C VAL A 503 1.28 24.02 18.05
N MET A 504 1.89 23.31 17.10
CA MET A 504 2.11 23.76 15.71
C MET A 504 1.48 22.76 14.74
N TYR A 505 0.92 23.26 13.64
CA TYR A 505 0.43 22.42 12.56
C TYR A 505 1.38 22.48 11.36
N ASP A 506 1.91 21.33 10.96
CA ASP A 506 2.79 21.21 9.80
C ASP A 506 1.97 21.09 8.51
N ILE A 507 2.08 22.10 7.65
CA ILE A 507 1.38 22.21 6.36
C ILE A 507 2.26 21.85 5.16
N THR A 508 3.44 21.27 5.38
CA THR A 508 4.39 20.93 4.31
C THR A 508 3.91 19.73 3.51
N SER A 509 3.91 19.85 2.19
CA SER A 509 3.60 18.74 1.27
C SER A 509 4.78 17.76 1.15
N LYS A 510 4.52 16.57 0.62
CA LYS A 510 5.53 15.61 0.18
C LYS A 510 5.48 15.46 -1.35
N PRO A 511 6.51 15.80 -2.13
CA PRO A 511 7.69 16.55 -1.69
C PRO A 511 7.39 18.00 -1.33
N PRO A 512 8.29 18.82 -0.71
CA PRO A 512 9.67 18.48 -0.38
C PRO A 512 9.87 17.76 0.96
N GLY A 513 8.88 17.80 1.85
CA GLY A 513 8.96 17.09 3.13
C GLY A 513 8.71 15.59 2.98
N THR A 514 8.92 14.85 4.08
CA THR A 514 8.43 13.48 4.25
C THR A 514 7.10 13.51 5.02
N ILE A 515 6.39 12.37 5.14
CA ILE A 515 5.18 12.33 5.97
C ILE A 515 5.58 12.33 7.45
N GLU A 516 6.43 11.38 7.87
CA GLU A 516 7.03 11.39 9.22
C GLU A 516 8.11 12.49 9.31
N LEU A 517 8.41 12.97 10.52
CA LEU A 517 9.38 14.05 10.70
C LEU A 517 10.85 13.55 10.78
N GLU A 518 11.05 12.26 11.12
CA GLU A 518 12.36 11.59 11.11
C GLU A 518 12.33 10.27 10.33
#